data_a9b6746fcea196092d8cf4b2f3b2abdd
#
_entry.id   a9b6746fcea196092d8cf4b2f3b2abdd
#
_cell.length_a   1.000
_cell.length_b   1.000
_cell.length_c   1.000
_cell.angle_alpha   90.00
_cell.angle_beta   90.00
_cell.angle_gamma   90.00
#
_symmetry.space_group_name_H-M   'P 1'
#
loop_
_entity.id
_entity.type
_entity.pdbx_description
1 polymer ?
#
loop_
_entity_poly.entity_id
_entity_poly.type
_entity_poly.pdbx_seq_one_letter_code
_entity_poly.pdbx_strand_id
1 'polypeptide(L)'
;MQSEESVKKYTPFKELSRTTKIAFWVMLVSHTVLMFVLFANQAFHTEYEVYGSDVDAYLLEMQGLDSGFDFPYPVYFMLGRFFALFTNVNMGAALSATLLNSISPAVLTFFMLRYLAGLMLKEDKNRSVYEALIVLLSHSVFFVSMLYPPNGIWIPGVPLKNLGVYSANPYYNQTYLAARGFAIVAFFLFAHILTYYEDHADRKEYIAFSAFLLLATLTKPSFTFILVSAAAVHMIVKLIISRGKKWKEFLLLFATAVPTLITLVIQFGGVFGSSSHAGEEGGIGFGIGKAWAVYTDNILFAVILANAFPGLVMLLNFKRFKDHEVFRLSWEVMMAGFLEFLLLYEKGERFVHNNFAWGYMYGIFFVFIGGLMILVENTVKKKQHDLVLAFQWVAYIWHIICGVAFFMMLYKGGYFYV
;
A
#
# COMPACT_ATOMS: atom_id res chain seq x y z
N MET A 1 6.82 26.61 -11.90
CA MET A 1 6.32 25.96 -13.11
C MET A 1 7.51 25.45 -13.90
N GLN A 2 7.86 24.18 -13.77
CA GLN A 2 8.75 23.51 -14.73
C GLN A 2 7.86 23.05 -15.86
N SER A 3 8.30 23.27 -17.09
CA SER A 3 7.49 23.07 -18.27
C SER A 3 6.92 21.65 -18.31
N GLU A 4 5.60 21.55 -18.39
CA GLU A 4 4.82 20.31 -18.57
C GLU A 4 5.34 19.41 -19.72
N GLU A 5 6.03 19.97 -20.69
CA GLU A 5 6.67 19.25 -21.80
C GLU A 5 7.79 18.32 -21.37
N SER A 6 8.53 18.61 -20.30
CA SER A 6 9.65 17.75 -19.86
C SER A 6 9.17 16.49 -19.14
N VAL A 7 8.06 16.56 -18.40
CA VAL A 7 7.49 15.40 -17.70
C VAL A 7 6.75 14.46 -18.66
N LYS A 8 6.12 15.00 -19.71
CA LYS A 8 5.42 14.20 -20.74
C LYS A 8 6.37 13.37 -21.64
N LYS A 9 7.64 13.78 -21.78
CA LYS A 9 8.60 13.13 -22.69
C LYS A 9 9.50 12.09 -22.02
N TYR A 10 9.56 12.01 -20.69
CA TYR A 10 10.42 11.04 -20.04
C TYR A 10 9.81 9.65 -20.10
N THR A 11 10.42 8.77 -20.89
CA THR A 11 10.12 7.33 -20.90
C THR A 11 11.18 6.64 -20.04
N PRO A 12 10.89 6.32 -18.77
CA PRO A 12 11.91 5.92 -17.79
C PRO A 12 12.86 4.84 -18.30
N PHE A 13 12.31 3.78 -18.88
CA PHE A 13 13.11 2.60 -19.25
C PHE A 13 14.03 2.80 -20.47
N LYS A 14 13.63 3.59 -21.46
CA LYS A 14 14.47 3.80 -22.67
C LYS A 14 15.69 4.66 -22.37
N GLU A 15 15.52 5.64 -21.50
CA GLU A 15 16.52 6.68 -21.23
C GLU A 15 17.45 6.37 -20.06
N LEU A 16 17.16 5.30 -19.28
CA LEU A 16 17.99 4.88 -18.15
C LEU A 16 19.38 4.44 -18.59
N SER A 17 20.38 4.81 -17.78
CA SER A 17 21.73 4.32 -17.93
C SER A 17 21.80 2.78 -17.83
N ARG A 18 22.85 2.17 -18.40
CA ARG A 18 23.07 0.72 -18.26
C ARG A 18 23.19 0.32 -16.79
N THR A 19 23.88 1.11 -15.99
CA THR A 19 24.04 0.88 -14.54
C THR A 19 22.70 0.87 -13.81
N THR A 20 21.83 1.84 -14.11
CA THR A 20 20.49 1.92 -13.52
C THR A 20 19.61 0.74 -13.91
N LYS A 21 19.67 0.31 -15.19
CA LYS A 21 18.96 -0.90 -15.64
C LYS A 21 19.43 -2.16 -14.91
N ILE A 22 20.74 -2.31 -14.74
CA ILE A 22 21.31 -3.44 -13.97
C ILE A 22 20.82 -3.37 -12.51
N ALA A 23 20.91 -2.22 -11.86
CA ALA A 23 20.43 -2.03 -10.48
C ALA A 23 18.95 -2.40 -10.37
N PHE A 24 18.10 -1.95 -11.30
CA PHE A 24 16.66 -2.28 -11.32
C PHE A 24 16.43 -3.80 -11.38
N TRP A 25 17.08 -4.49 -12.32
CA TRP A 25 16.89 -5.94 -12.46
C TRP A 25 17.43 -6.71 -11.27
N VAL A 26 18.59 -6.33 -10.74
CA VAL A 26 19.18 -6.98 -9.55
C VAL A 26 18.22 -6.81 -8.36
N MET A 27 17.73 -5.60 -8.11
CA MET A 27 16.82 -5.35 -7.00
C MET A 27 15.48 -6.08 -7.18
N LEU A 28 14.90 -6.07 -8.38
CA LEU A 28 13.63 -6.73 -8.66
C LEU A 28 13.75 -8.25 -8.51
N VAL A 29 14.79 -8.86 -9.09
CA VAL A 29 15.02 -10.31 -8.98
C VAL A 29 15.28 -10.70 -7.53
N SER A 30 16.13 -9.96 -6.80
CA SER A 30 16.41 -10.23 -5.39
C SER A 30 15.13 -10.15 -4.55
N HIS A 31 14.31 -9.11 -4.74
CA HIS A 31 13.02 -8.97 -4.06
C HIS A 31 12.09 -10.15 -4.39
N THR A 32 11.97 -10.49 -5.67
CA THR A 32 11.12 -11.59 -6.13
C THR A 32 11.55 -12.92 -5.51
N VAL A 33 12.85 -13.22 -5.48
CA VAL A 33 13.38 -14.45 -4.87
C VAL A 33 13.13 -14.49 -3.37
N LEU A 34 13.39 -13.39 -2.66
CA LEU A 34 13.12 -13.31 -1.21
C LEU A 34 11.65 -13.54 -0.89
N MET A 35 10.74 -12.92 -1.65
CA MET A 35 9.29 -13.10 -1.45
C MET A 35 8.83 -14.49 -1.85
N PHE A 36 9.38 -15.06 -2.92
CA PHE A 36 9.06 -16.44 -3.32
C PHE A 36 9.43 -17.44 -2.21
N VAL A 37 10.62 -17.34 -1.63
CA VAL A 37 11.04 -18.23 -0.55
C VAL A 37 10.15 -18.07 0.67
N LEU A 38 9.81 -16.83 1.06
CA LEU A 38 8.88 -16.58 2.16
C LEU A 38 7.51 -17.20 1.90
N PHE A 39 6.90 -16.92 0.73
CA PHE A 39 5.56 -17.39 0.41
C PHE A 39 5.50 -18.91 0.20
N ALA A 40 6.57 -19.51 -0.33
CA ALA A 40 6.68 -20.95 -0.42
C ALA A 40 6.75 -21.59 0.98
N ASN A 41 7.58 -21.05 1.88
CA ASN A 41 7.64 -21.53 3.25
C ASN A 41 6.28 -21.39 3.96
N GLN A 42 5.59 -20.26 3.82
CA GLN A 42 4.24 -20.09 4.37
C GLN A 42 3.23 -21.08 3.81
N ALA A 43 3.30 -21.40 2.51
CA ALA A 43 2.36 -22.30 1.87
C ALA A 43 2.64 -23.80 2.17
N PHE A 44 3.88 -24.17 2.43
CA PHE A 44 4.27 -25.54 2.74
C PHE A 44 4.33 -25.86 4.24
N HIS A 45 4.31 -24.84 5.11
CA HIS A 45 4.31 -24.97 6.56
C HIS A 45 3.15 -24.15 7.12
N THR A 46 1.95 -24.73 7.07
CA THR A 46 0.70 -24.08 7.51
C THR A 46 0.44 -24.24 9.01
N GLU A 47 1.38 -24.78 9.74
CA GLU A 47 1.30 -24.90 11.19
C GLU A 47 1.35 -23.51 11.83
N TYR A 48 0.47 -23.27 12.77
CA TYR A 48 0.23 -21.96 13.36
C TYR A 48 1.47 -21.32 14.01
N GLU A 49 2.39 -22.12 14.51
CA GLU A 49 3.59 -21.66 15.22
C GLU A 49 4.82 -21.47 14.33
N VAL A 50 4.75 -21.90 13.05
CA VAL A 50 5.87 -21.85 12.12
C VAL A 50 5.41 -21.19 10.82
N TYR A 51 6.12 -20.14 10.36
CA TYR A 51 5.78 -19.34 9.19
C TYR A 51 4.34 -18.81 9.21
N GLY A 52 3.88 -18.33 10.39
CA GLY A 52 2.51 -17.85 10.60
C GLY A 52 2.02 -16.89 9.53
N SER A 53 0.88 -17.22 8.91
CA SER A 53 0.29 -16.46 7.82
C SER A 53 -1.19 -16.85 7.63
N ASP A 54 -1.91 -16.11 6.78
CA ASP A 54 -3.30 -16.41 6.43
C ASP A 54 -3.41 -17.45 5.29
N VAL A 55 -2.31 -18.11 4.91
CA VAL A 55 -2.24 -18.97 3.71
C VAL A 55 -2.99 -20.26 3.86
N ASP A 56 -3.12 -20.81 5.06
CA ASP A 56 -3.92 -22.01 5.35
C ASP A 56 -5.36 -21.87 4.85
N ALA A 57 -6.03 -20.77 5.20
CA ALA A 57 -7.37 -20.46 4.70
C ALA A 57 -7.38 -20.27 3.17
N TYR A 58 -6.34 -19.66 2.60
CA TYR A 58 -6.25 -19.48 1.14
C TYR A 58 -6.07 -20.79 0.38
N LEU A 59 -5.35 -21.76 0.94
CA LEU A 59 -5.19 -23.08 0.34
C LEU A 59 -6.52 -23.84 0.31
N LEU A 60 -7.32 -23.76 1.37
CA LEU A 60 -8.66 -24.35 1.42
C LEU A 60 -9.56 -23.71 0.37
N GLU A 61 -9.60 -22.37 0.27
CA GLU A 61 -10.35 -21.64 -0.75
C GLU A 61 -9.93 -22.05 -2.18
N MET A 62 -8.62 -22.20 -2.46
CA MET A 62 -8.13 -22.64 -3.78
C MET A 62 -8.58 -24.06 -4.13
N GLN A 63 -8.79 -24.91 -3.13
CA GLN A 63 -9.29 -26.29 -3.29
C GLN A 63 -10.82 -26.35 -3.38
N GLY A 64 -11.53 -25.22 -3.13
CA GLY A 64 -12.99 -25.19 -3.05
C GLY A 64 -13.51 -25.86 -1.76
N LEU A 65 -12.68 -25.90 -0.73
CA LEU A 65 -13.03 -26.39 0.61
C LEU A 65 -13.47 -25.21 1.49
N ASP A 66 -14.28 -25.51 2.50
CA ASP A 66 -14.69 -24.51 3.47
C ASP A 66 -13.51 -24.10 4.35
N SER A 67 -13.14 -22.84 4.29
CA SER A 67 -12.07 -22.22 5.10
C SER A 67 -12.61 -21.51 6.35
N GLY A 68 -13.92 -21.43 6.52
CA GLY A 68 -14.56 -20.57 7.52
C GLY A 68 -14.54 -19.09 7.16
N PHE A 69 -14.03 -18.71 5.98
CA PHE A 69 -13.91 -17.34 5.51
C PHE A 69 -14.45 -17.19 4.09
N ASP A 70 -15.07 -16.04 3.80
CA ASP A 70 -15.45 -15.66 2.44
C ASP A 70 -14.38 -14.74 1.84
N PHE A 71 -13.84 -15.13 0.69
CA PHE A 71 -12.86 -14.35 -0.07
C PHE A 71 -13.46 -13.87 -1.40
N PRO A 72 -14.27 -12.81 -1.42
CA PRO A 72 -15.00 -12.37 -2.62
C PRO A 72 -14.12 -11.63 -3.64
N TYR A 73 -12.80 -11.87 -3.66
CA TYR A 73 -11.83 -11.24 -4.53
C TYR A 73 -11.00 -12.31 -5.27
N PRO A 74 -11.36 -12.61 -6.53
CA PRO A 74 -10.95 -13.85 -7.20
C PRO A 74 -9.52 -13.87 -7.76
N VAL A 75 -8.86 -12.70 -7.99
CA VAL A 75 -7.65 -12.64 -8.83
C VAL A 75 -6.51 -13.50 -8.27
N TYR A 76 -6.22 -13.38 -6.99
CA TYR A 76 -5.16 -14.18 -6.34
C TYR A 76 -5.45 -15.68 -6.42
N PHE A 77 -6.69 -16.08 -6.12
CA PHE A 77 -7.12 -17.48 -6.09
C PHE A 77 -7.18 -18.11 -7.49
N MET A 78 -7.71 -17.40 -8.48
CA MET A 78 -7.75 -17.89 -9.87
C MET A 78 -6.34 -18.12 -10.42
N LEU A 79 -5.43 -17.20 -10.15
CA LEU A 79 -4.04 -17.35 -10.57
C LEU A 79 -3.34 -18.50 -9.83
N GLY A 80 -3.61 -18.67 -8.54
CA GLY A 80 -3.11 -19.80 -7.75
C GLY A 80 -3.63 -21.14 -8.28
N ARG A 81 -4.93 -21.25 -8.54
CA ARG A 81 -5.54 -22.43 -9.19
C ARG A 81 -4.94 -22.71 -10.57
N PHE A 82 -4.67 -21.67 -11.36
CA PHE A 82 -4.01 -21.83 -12.66
C PHE A 82 -2.60 -22.43 -12.53
N PHE A 83 -1.77 -21.94 -11.62
CA PHE A 83 -0.45 -22.51 -11.39
C PHE A 83 -0.50 -23.91 -10.78
N ALA A 84 -1.51 -24.20 -9.95
CA ALA A 84 -1.73 -25.52 -9.36
C ALA A 84 -1.98 -26.61 -10.40
N LEU A 85 -2.47 -26.27 -11.60
CA LEU A 85 -2.63 -27.24 -12.70
C LEU A 85 -1.29 -27.85 -13.16
N PHE A 86 -0.18 -27.15 -12.96
CA PHE A 86 1.16 -27.56 -13.38
C PHE A 86 2.05 -27.98 -12.22
N THR A 87 1.59 -27.76 -10.98
CA THR A 87 2.36 -27.99 -9.77
C THR A 87 1.51 -28.68 -8.70
N ASN A 88 1.30 -28.01 -7.57
CA ASN A 88 0.32 -28.35 -6.55
C ASN A 88 -0.27 -27.06 -5.95
N VAL A 89 -1.28 -27.17 -5.09
CA VAL A 89 -2.00 -26.00 -4.53
C VAL A 89 -1.06 -25.10 -3.73
N ASN A 90 -0.16 -25.64 -2.92
CA ASN A 90 0.80 -24.88 -2.12
C ASN A 90 1.75 -24.07 -3.01
N MET A 91 2.32 -24.70 -4.03
CA MET A 91 3.18 -24.02 -5.00
C MET A 91 2.37 -23.02 -5.84
N GLY A 92 1.13 -23.33 -6.18
CA GLY A 92 0.21 -22.44 -6.88
C GLY A 92 -0.04 -21.15 -6.11
N ALA A 93 -0.30 -21.25 -4.81
CA ALA A 93 -0.46 -20.09 -3.92
C ALA A 93 0.82 -19.25 -3.85
N ALA A 94 1.98 -19.88 -3.64
CA ALA A 94 3.27 -19.21 -3.58
C ALA A 94 3.62 -18.48 -4.88
N LEU A 95 3.40 -19.10 -6.04
CA LEU A 95 3.65 -18.49 -7.36
C LEU A 95 2.70 -17.32 -7.63
N SER A 96 1.42 -17.46 -7.29
CA SER A 96 0.45 -16.38 -7.42
C SER A 96 0.84 -15.16 -6.60
N ALA A 97 1.14 -15.37 -5.30
CA ALA A 97 1.60 -14.31 -4.41
C ALA A 97 2.87 -13.65 -4.94
N THR A 98 3.85 -14.44 -5.36
CA THR A 98 5.15 -13.94 -5.85
C THR A 98 4.99 -13.10 -7.11
N LEU A 99 4.25 -13.59 -8.10
CA LEU A 99 4.06 -12.90 -9.36
C LEU A 99 3.35 -11.56 -9.14
N LEU A 100 2.22 -11.56 -8.41
CA LEU A 100 1.44 -10.36 -8.15
C LEU A 100 2.21 -9.35 -7.29
N ASN A 101 2.92 -9.83 -6.25
CA ASN A 101 3.73 -8.94 -5.41
C ASN A 101 4.91 -8.32 -6.17
N SER A 102 5.53 -9.04 -7.10
CA SER A 102 6.68 -8.54 -7.89
C SER A 102 6.32 -7.37 -8.80
N ILE A 103 5.05 -7.17 -9.13
CA ILE A 103 4.56 -5.98 -9.84
C ILE A 103 4.82 -4.72 -9.01
N SER A 104 4.66 -4.81 -7.68
CA SER A 104 4.71 -3.66 -6.77
C SER A 104 6.03 -2.87 -6.84
N PRO A 105 7.23 -3.47 -6.65
CA PRO A 105 8.48 -2.73 -6.72
C PRO A 105 8.79 -2.24 -8.14
N ALA A 106 8.37 -2.98 -9.18
CA ALA A 106 8.55 -2.56 -10.56
C ALA A 106 7.77 -1.27 -10.88
N VAL A 107 6.47 -1.24 -10.55
CA VAL A 107 5.63 -0.06 -10.83
C VAL A 107 5.96 1.12 -9.91
N LEU A 108 6.31 0.87 -8.64
CA LEU A 108 6.74 1.94 -7.75
C LEU A 108 8.03 2.61 -8.26
N THR A 109 9.01 1.81 -8.66
CA THR A 109 10.26 2.33 -9.26
C THR A 109 9.98 3.16 -10.51
N PHE A 110 9.07 2.69 -11.38
CA PHE A 110 8.65 3.43 -12.57
C PHE A 110 8.08 4.81 -12.20
N PHE A 111 7.14 4.86 -11.27
CA PHE A 111 6.52 6.13 -10.88
C PHE A 111 7.50 7.05 -10.13
N MET A 112 8.30 6.53 -9.22
CA MET A 112 9.30 7.34 -8.52
C MET A 112 10.33 7.94 -9.49
N LEU A 113 10.83 7.16 -10.45
CA LEU A 113 11.71 7.68 -11.49
C LEU A 113 11.02 8.76 -12.33
N ARG A 114 9.76 8.52 -12.75
CA ARG A 114 8.99 9.49 -13.53
C ARG A 114 8.77 10.83 -12.80
N TYR A 115 8.38 10.77 -11.52
CA TYR A 115 8.12 11.99 -10.73
C TYR A 115 9.40 12.71 -10.32
N LEU A 116 10.46 11.98 -10.00
CA LEU A 116 11.73 12.57 -9.55
C LEU A 116 12.67 12.91 -10.69
N ALA A 117 12.47 12.36 -11.88
CA ALA A 117 13.31 12.64 -13.05
C ALA A 117 13.36 14.13 -13.42
N GLY A 118 12.25 14.85 -13.28
CA GLY A 118 12.20 16.29 -13.47
C GLY A 118 13.14 17.09 -12.55
N LEU A 119 13.58 16.50 -11.44
CA LEU A 119 14.55 17.09 -10.53
C LEU A 119 15.99 16.97 -11.03
N MET A 120 16.25 15.99 -11.88
CA MET A 120 17.58 15.51 -12.29
C MET A 120 17.91 15.82 -13.76
N LEU A 121 16.93 16.34 -14.54
CA LEU A 121 17.01 16.43 -16.01
C LEU A 121 17.94 17.48 -16.58
N LYS A 122 18.59 18.32 -15.77
CA LYS A 122 19.52 19.30 -16.30
C LYS A 122 20.96 18.86 -16.05
N GLU A 123 21.56 18.21 -17.06
CA GLU A 123 23.01 18.09 -17.29
C GLU A 123 23.89 17.68 -16.10
N ASP A 124 23.35 16.90 -15.15
CA ASP A 124 24.10 16.47 -14.00
C ASP A 124 24.94 15.24 -14.37
N LYS A 125 26.28 15.36 -14.23
CA LYS A 125 27.23 14.23 -14.39
C LYS A 125 26.86 13.04 -13.49
N ASN A 126 26.08 13.25 -12.45
CA ASN A 126 25.67 12.25 -11.45
C ASN A 126 24.28 11.65 -11.72
N ARG A 127 23.62 11.96 -12.85
CA ARG A 127 22.27 11.47 -13.17
C ARG A 127 22.10 9.96 -12.95
N SER A 128 23.06 9.16 -13.44
CA SER A 128 23.00 7.69 -13.31
C SER A 128 23.06 7.22 -11.85
N VAL A 129 23.79 7.94 -11.00
CA VAL A 129 23.88 7.64 -9.55
C VAL A 129 22.55 7.96 -8.88
N TYR A 130 21.95 9.10 -9.17
CA TYR A 130 20.65 9.47 -8.62
C TYR A 130 19.54 8.50 -9.07
N GLU A 131 19.51 8.12 -10.35
CA GLU A 131 18.56 7.14 -10.85
C GLU A 131 18.71 5.79 -10.15
N ALA A 132 19.95 5.28 -9.99
CA ALA A 132 20.23 4.04 -9.28
C ALA A 132 19.83 4.13 -7.80
N LEU A 133 20.05 5.28 -7.15
CA LEU A 133 19.62 5.54 -5.78
C LEU A 133 18.08 5.52 -5.66
N ILE A 134 17.35 6.09 -6.62
CA ILE A 134 15.88 6.02 -6.63
C ILE A 134 15.41 4.57 -6.77
N VAL A 135 16.06 3.77 -7.60
CA VAL A 135 15.76 2.33 -7.70
C VAL A 135 15.92 1.66 -6.34
N LEU A 136 17.04 1.90 -5.65
CA LEU A 136 17.28 1.34 -4.31
C LEU A 136 16.22 1.80 -3.29
N LEU A 137 15.93 3.10 -3.27
CA LEU A 137 14.97 3.71 -2.33
C LEU A 137 13.53 3.23 -2.60
N SER A 138 13.13 3.06 -3.86
CA SER A 138 11.81 2.52 -4.18
C SER A 138 11.63 1.08 -3.68
N HIS A 139 12.69 0.27 -3.73
CA HIS A 139 12.65 -1.09 -3.17
C HIS A 139 12.69 -1.09 -1.64
N SER A 140 13.38 -0.15 -1.01
CA SER A 140 13.48 -0.09 0.45
C SER A 140 12.14 0.18 1.14
N VAL A 141 11.18 0.83 0.46
CA VAL A 141 9.82 1.03 1.00
C VAL A 141 9.12 -0.30 1.30
N PHE A 142 9.48 -1.37 0.59
CA PHE A 142 8.94 -2.71 0.83
C PHE A 142 9.55 -3.41 2.05
N PHE A 143 10.44 -2.74 2.78
CA PHE A 143 11.07 -3.23 4.02
C PHE A 143 10.94 -2.24 5.18
N VAL A 144 9.95 -1.33 5.13
CA VAL A 144 9.67 -0.46 6.29
C VAL A 144 8.63 -1.10 7.21
N SER A 145 8.76 -0.85 8.50
CA SER A 145 7.77 -1.22 9.53
C SER A 145 7.71 -0.13 10.58
N MET A 146 6.84 -0.28 11.59
CA MET A 146 6.81 0.61 12.73
C MET A 146 8.14 0.61 13.50
N LEU A 147 8.40 1.67 14.28
CA LEU A 147 9.59 1.79 15.14
C LEU A 147 9.50 0.89 16.39
N TYR A 148 9.37 -0.39 16.19
CA TYR A 148 9.32 -1.38 17.26
C TYR A 148 9.90 -2.70 16.74
N PRO A 149 11.21 -2.92 16.88
CA PRO A 149 11.83 -4.16 16.42
C PRO A 149 11.26 -5.36 17.17
N PRO A 150 10.95 -6.46 16.48
CA PRO A 150 10.28 -7.64 17.05
C PRO A 150 11.01 -8.29 18.22
N ASN A 151 12.32 -8.10 18.37
CA ASN A 151 13.17 -8.83 19.29
C ASN A 151 13.64 -8.02 20.52
N GLY A 152 12.84 -7.07 21.02
CA GLY A 152 13.11 -6.70 22.38
C GLY A 152 13.42 -5.27 22.73
N ILE A 153 12.99 -4.28 22.00
CA ILE A 153 12.80 -2.99 22.65
C ILE A 153 11.39 -3.01 23.24
N TRP A 154 11.32 -3.53 24.46
CA TRP A 154 10.10 -3.42 25.23
C TRP A 154 9.93 -1.98 25.69
N ILE A 155 8.82 -1.35 25.30
CA ILE A 155 8.46 -0.02 25.76
C ILE A 155 7.45 -0.20 26.90
N PRO A 156 7.83 0.16 28.15
CA PRO A 156 6.95 -0.03 29.30
C PRO A 156 5.59 0.65 29.10
N GLY A 157 4.51 -0.07 29.41
CA GLY A 157 3.14 0.45 29.31
C GLY A 157 2.54 0.51 27.89
N VAL A 158 3.21 -0.07 26.89
CA VAL A 158 2.70 -0.15 25.51
C VAL A 158 2.78 -1.58 25.01
N PRO A 159 1.86 -2.46 25.41
CA PRO A 159 1.77 -3.79 24.83
C PRO A 159 1.27 -3.67 23.38
N LEU A 160 2.14 -4.02 22.43
CA LEU A 160 1.79 -4.15 21.02
C LEU A 160 1.60 -5.63 20.73
N LYS A 161 0.37 -6.05 20.48
CA LYS A 161 0.04 -7.46 20.30
C LYS A 161 0.30 -7.98 18.90
N ASN A 162 0.32 -7.09 17.91
CA ASN A 162 0.48 -7.47 16.50
C ASN A 162 1.23 -6.40 15.71
N LEU A 163 2.50 -6.65 15.40
CA LEU A 163 3.32 -5.72 14.61
C LEU A 163 2.83 -5.55 13.17
N GLY A 164 2.20 -6.58 12.59
CA GLY A 164 1.69 -6.52 11.23
C GLY A 164 0.67 -5.43 11.02
N VAL A 165 -0.23 -5.20 11.97
CA VAL A 165 -1.28 -4.18 11.88
C VAL A 165 -0.74 -2.75 11.82
N TYR A 166 0.47 -2.53 12.31
CA TYR A 166 1.14 -1.21 12.32
C TYR A 166 2.26 -1.11 11.28
N SER A 167 2.36 -2.10 10.40
CA SER A 167 3.38 -2.15 9.35
C SER A 167 2.80 -1.86 7.98
N ALA A 168 3.54 -1.10 7.17
CA ALA A 168 3.26 -0.95 5.74
C ALA A 168 3.37 -2.27 4.97
N ASN A 169 4.05 -3.26 5.54
CA ASN A 169 4.40 -4.53 4.88
C ASN A 169 4.00 -5.73 5.74
N PRO A 170 2.70 -6.12 5.75
CA PRO A 170 2.23 -7.31 6.45
C PRO A 170 2.55 -8.58 5.64
N TYR A 171 3.79 -9.07 5.75
CA TYR A 171 4.30 -10.19 4.95
C TYR A 171 3.56 -11.51 5.15
N TYR A 172 2.75 -11.62 6.18
CA TYR A 172 1.91 -12.77 6.47
C TYR A 172 0.59 -12.80 5.67
N ASN A 173 0.19 -11.69 5.02
CA ASN A 173 -1.03 -11.62 4.22
C ASN A 173 -0.72 -11.48 2.73
N GLN A 174 -0.72 -12.61 2.03
CA GLN A 174 -0.36 -12.68 0.61
C GLN A 174 -1.34 -11.92 -0.28
N THR A 175 -2.64 -11.90 0.03
CA THR A 175 -3.65 -11.19 -0.78
C THR A 175 -3.49 -9.69 -0.70
N TYR A 176 -3.11 -9.14 0.47
CA TYR A 176 -2.77 -7.73 0.62
C TYR A 176 -1.57 -7.34 -0.26
N LEU A 177 -0.50 -8.15 -0.20
CA LEU A 177 0.71 -7.90 -0.98
C LEU A 177 0.46 -8.06 -2.48
N ALA A 178 -0.39 -8.98 -2.89
CA ALA A 178 -0.78 -9.22 -4.27
C ALA A 178 -1.54 -8.02 -4.89
N ALA A 179 -2.43 -7.39 -4.13
CA ALA A 179 -3.22 -6.24 -4.62
C ALA A 179 -2.39 -4.95 -4.74
N ARG A 180 -1.24 -4.87 -4.03
CA ARG A 180 -0.47 -3.64 -3.87
C ARG A 180 0.07 -3.06 -5.18
N GLY A 181 0.46 -3.90 -6.14
CA GLY A 181 0.92 -3.43 -7.45
C GLY A 181 -0.15 -2.63 -8.20
N PHE A 182 -1.37 -3.14 -8.21
CA PHE A 182 -2.52 -2.45 -8.82
C PHE A 182 -2.90 -1.18 -8.04
N ALA A 183 -2.84 -1.24 -6.71
CA ALA A 183 -3.09 -0.09 -5.84
C ALA A 183 -2.09 1.06 -6.09
N ILE A 184 -0.80 0.76 -6.27
CA ILE A 184 0.23 1.76 -6.61
C ILE A 184 -0.10 2.44 -7.94
N VAL A 185 -0.44 1.67 -8.97
CA VAL A 185 -0.78 2.24 -10.29
C VAL A 185 -2.02 3.12 -10.16
N ALA A 186 -3.09 2.64 -9.53
CA ALA A 186 -4.32 3.41 -9.32
C ALA A 186 -4.05 4.70 -8.53
N PHE A 187 -3.26 4.65 -7.47
CA PHE A 187 -2.89 5.80 -6.64
C PHE A 187 -2.16 6.89 -7.45
N PHE A 188 -1.13 6.52 -8.20
CA PHE A 188 -0.37 7.50 -8.99
C PHE A 188 -1.17 8.06 -10.18
N LEU A 189 -1.99 7.24 -10.83
CA LEU A 189 -2.91 7.71 -11.87
C LEU A 189 -3.94 8.69 -11.29
N PHE A 190 -4.50 8.39 -10.12
CA PHE A 190 -5.44 9.28 -9.46
C PHE A 190 -4.78 10.60 -9.04
N ALA A 191 -3.58 10.58 -8.47
CA ALA A 191 -2.82 11.78 -8.15
C ALA A 191 -2.56 12.63 -9.41
N HIS A 192 -2.24 12.01 -10.54
CA HIS A 192 -2.05 12.70 -11.80
C HIS A 192 -3.37 13.29 -12.33
N ILE A 193 -4.45 12.53 -12.29
CA ILE A 193 -5.79 13.00 -12.67
C ILE A 193 -6.19 14.20 -11.81
N LEU A 194 -6.00 14.16 -10.50
CA LEU A 194 -6.32 15.28 -9.60
C LEU A 194 -5.54 16.56 -9.91
N THR A 195 -4.34 16.43 -10.48
CA THR A 195 -3.54 17.59 -10.89
C THR A 195 -4.08 18.28 -12.15
N TYR A 196 -4.65 17.50 -13.08
CA TYR A 196 -4.97 17.99 -14.43
C TYR A 196 -6.44 17.85 -14.83
N TYR A 197 -7.31 17.29 -13.99
CA TYR A 197 -8.69 16.98 -14.35
C TYR A 197 -9.53 18.22 -14.76
N GLU A 198 -9.14 19.41 -14.27
CA GLU A 198 -9.84 20.65 -14.57
C GLU A 198 -9.55 21.16 -15.99
N ASP A 199 -8.41 20.78 -16.57
CA ASP A 199 -7.92 21.36 -17.81
C ASP A 199 -7.78 20.32 -18.95
N HIS A 200 -7.15 19.17 -18.74
CA HIS A 200 -6.76 18.29 -19.85
C HIS A 200 -6.55 16.82 -19.48
N ALA A 201 -7.38 16.20 -18.64
CA ALA A 201 -7.18 14.78 -18.35
C ALA A 201 -7.40 13.91 -19.59
N ASP A 202 -6.42 13.09 -19.96
CA ASP A 202 -6.53 12.16 -21.09
C ASP A 202 -7.52 11.04 -20.73
N ARG A 203 -8.46 10.73 -21.65
CA ARG A 203 -9.43 9.63 -21.49
C ARG A 203 -8.75 8.29 -21.18
N LYS A 204 -7.54 8.06 -21.71
CA LYS A 204 -6.78 6.82 -21.46
C LYS A 204 -6.37 6.70 -19.99
N GLU A 205 -6.05 7.81 -19.33
CA GLU A 205 -5.70 7.81 -17.92
C GLU A 205 -6.89 7.50 -17.03
N TYR A 206 -8.09 8.02 -17.36
CA TYR A 206 -9.32 7.66 -16.66
C TYR A 206 -9.67 6.19 -16.81
N ILE A 207 -9.55 5.63 -18.03
CA ILE A 207 -9.81 4.21 -18.30
C ILE A 207 -8.77 3.35 -17.56
N ALA A 208 -7.49 3.72 -17.61
CA ALA A 208 -6.43 3.02 -16.89
C ALA A 208 -6.65 3.06 -15.38
N PHE A 209 -6.98 4.23 -14.82
CA PHE A 209 -7.32 4.36 -13.41
C PHE A 209 -8.47 3.44 -13.01
N SER A 210 -9.59 3.47 -13.76
CA SER A 210 -10.74 2.60 -13.53
C SER A 210 -10.37 1.11 -13.54
N ALA A 211 -9.57 0.69 -14.54
CA ALA A 211 -9.14 -0.69 -14.69
C ALA A 211 -8.24 -1.14 -13.53
N PHE A 212 -7.25 -0.33 -13.14
CA PHE A 212 -6.33 -0.69 -12.04
C PHE A 212 -7.00 -0.61 -10.67
N LEU A 213 -7.95 0.30 -10.46
CA LEU A 213 -8.75 0.33 -9.25
C LEU A 213 -9.63 -0.92 -9.13
N LEU A 214 -10.25 -1.34 -10.24
CA LEU A 214 -11.02 -2.58 -10.31
C LEU A 214 -10.15 -3.81 -10.04
N LEU A 215 -8.97 -3.90 -10.64
CA LEU A 215 -8.02 -5.01 -10.41
C LEU A 215 -7.55 -5.06 -8.95
N ALA A 216 -7.27 -3.91 -8.33
CA ALA A 216 -6.95 -3.84 -6.91
C ALA A 216 -8.11 -4.39 -6.06
N THR A 217 -9.36 -4.01 -6.37
CA THR A 217 -10.57 -4.47 -5.69
C THR A 217 -10.80 -5.97 -5.85
N LEU A 218 -10.63 -6.49 -7.06
CA LEU A 218 -10.76 -7.92 -7.36
C LEU A 218 -9.62 -8.76 -6.78
N THR A 219 -8.52 -8.13 -6.33
CA THR A 219 -7.43 -8.83 -5.65
C THR A 219 -7.52 -8.70 -4.13
N LYS A 220 -7.82 -7.52 -3.59
CA LYS A 220 -8.22 -7.23 -2.20
C LYS A 220 -8.77 -5.80 -2.09
N PRO A 221 -10.01 -5.60 -1.63
CA PRO A 221 -10.70 -4.31 -1.71
C PRO A 221 -10.21 -3.23 -0.74
N SER A 222 -9.34 -3.56 0.21
CA SER A 222 -8.98 -2.68 1.34
C SER A 222 -8.39 -1.32 0.91
N PHE A 223 -7.58 -1.28 -0.16
CA PHE A 223 -7.09 -0.02 -0.73
C PHE A 223 -8.21 0.82 -1.33
N THR A 224 -9.16 0.16 -1.98
CA THR A 224 -10.26 0.82 -2.66
C THR A 224 -11.16 1.58 -1.70
N PHE A 225 -11.45 1.02 -0.53
CA PHE A 225 -12.25 1.70 0.49
C PHE A 225 -11.62 3.04 0.87
N ILE A 226 -10.36 3.05 1.25
CA ILE A 226 -9.69 4.29 1.68
C ILE A 226 -9.48 5.28 0.53
N LEU A 227 -9.22 4.82 -0.70
CA LEU A 227 -9.06 5.72 -1.84
C LEU A 227 -10.39 6.36 -2.22
N VAL A 228 -11.48 5.59 -2.27
CA VAL A 228 -12.82 6.10 -2.60
C VAL A 228 -13.30 7.07 -1.53
N SER A 229 -13.09 6.76 -0.25
CA SER A 229 -13.42 7.66 0.88
C SER A 229 -12.64 8.97 0.79
N ALA A 230 -11.31 8.92 0.58
CA ALA A 230 -10.48 10.10 0.40
C ALA A 230 -10.90 10.91 -0.84
N ALA A 231 -11.12 10.24 -1.97
CA ALA A 231 -11.57 10.86 -3.21
C ALA A 231 -12.92 11.56 -3.05
N ALA A 232 -13.88 10.91 -2.38
CA ALA A 232 -15.20 11.49 -2.14
C ALA A 232 -15.10 12.80 -1.35
N VAL A 233 -14.35 12.80 -0.23
CA VAL A 233 -14.13 14.00 0.58
C VAL A 233 -13.42 15.09 -0.24
N HIS A 234 -12.33 14.73 -0.94
CA HIS A 234 -11.58 15.67 -1.77
C HIS A 234 -12.47 16.33 -2.84
N MET A 235 -13.25 15.52 -3.57
CA MET A 235 -14.10 16.01 -4.65
C MET A 235 -15.30 16.82 -4.13
N ILE A 236 -15.90 16.47 -2.99
CA ILE A 236 -16.94 17.26 -2.36
C ILE A 236 -16.40 18.64 -1.95
N VAL A 237 -15.22 18.69 -1.32
CA VAL A 237 -14.58 19.96 -0.94
C VAL A 237 -14.30 20.82 -2.18
N LYS A 238 -13.78 20.23 -3.25
CA LYS A 238 -13.56 20.94 -4.53
C LYS A 238 -14.86 21.47 -5.15
N LEU A 239 -15.93 20.67 -5.09
CA LEU A 239 -17.25 21.07 -5.61
C LEU A 239 -17.82 22.26 -4.82
N ILE A 240 -17.69 22.23 -3.49
CA ILE A 240 -18.12 23.34 -2.61
C ILE A 240 -17.30 24.61 -2.90
N ILE A 241 -15.97 24.51 -2.97
CA ILE A 241 -15.07 25.66 -3.24
C ILE A 241 -15.37 26.24 -4.62
N SER A 242 -15.62 25.41 -5.64
CA SER A 242 -15.98 25.86 -6.98
C SER A 242 -17.42 26.38 -7.12
N ARG A 243 -18.21 26.34 -6.03
CA ARG A 243 -19.65 26.66 -6.03
C ARG A 243 -20.42 25.86 -7.07
N GLY A 244 -20.09 24.57 -7.22
CA GLY A 244 -20.74 23.67 -8.17
C GLY A 244 -20.30 23.79 -9.62
N LYS A 245 -19.39 24.69 -9.96
CA LYS A 245 -18.99 24.91 -11.37
C LYS A 245 -18.27 23.72 -12.01
N LYS A 246 -17.66 22.83 -11.20
CA LYS A 246 -16.87 21.66 -11.61
C LYS A 246 -17.66 20.33 -11.50
N TRP A 247 -18.99 20.36 -11.57
CA TRP A 247 -19.82 19.19 -11.40
C TRP A 247 -19.65 18.14 -12.51
N LYS A 248 -19.33 18.57 -13.74
CA LYS A 248 -19.12 17.65 -14.88
C LYS A 248 -17.87 16.82 -14.70
N GLU A 249 -16.77 17.46 -14.28
CA GLU A 249 -15.51 16.81 -13.96
C GLU A 249 -15.64 15.85 -12.79
N PHE A 250 -16.42 16.27 -11.78
CA PHE A 250 -16.81 15.38 -10.67
C PHE A 250 -17.54 14.13 -11.17
N LEU A 251 -18.56 14.29 -12.02
CA LEU A 251 -19.31 13.15 -12.56
C LEU A 251 -18.44 12.23 -13.44
N LEU A 252 -17.52 12.79 -14.22
CA LEU A 252 -16.61 11.99 -15.05
C LEU A 252 -15.69 11.14 -14.16
N LEU A 253 -15.12 11.73 -13.10
CA LEU A 253 -14.29 11.00 -12.16
C LEU A 253 -15.10 9.95 -11.38
N PHE A 254 -16.32 10.29 -10.96
CA PHE A 254 -17.23 9.32 -10.33
C PHE A 254 -17.55 8.15 -11.26
N ALA A 255 -17.78 8.42 -12.55
CA ALA A 255 -18.04 7.37 -13.54
C ALA A 255 -16.90 6.35 -13.64
N THR A 256 -15.64 6.76 -13.43
CA THR A 256 -14.51 5.84 -13.41
C THR A 256 -14.51 4.88 -12.22
N ALA A 257 -15.13 5.26 -11.12
CA ALA A 257 -15.27 4.42 -9.93
C ALA A 257 -16.47 3.46 -9.99
N VAL A 258 -17.43 3.68 -10.91
CA VAL A 258 -18.68 2.88 -10.98
C VAL A 258 -18.43 1.38 -11.09
N PRO A 259 -17.55 0.86 -11.99
CA PRO A 259 -17.31 -0.59 -12.08
C PRO A 259 -16.82 -1.17 -10.76
N THR A 260 -15.94 -0.43 -10.07
CA THR A 260 -15.41 -0.80 -8.76
C THR A 260 -16.48 -0.77 -7.68
N LEU A 261 -17.34 0.27 -7.67
CA LEU A 261 -18.44 0.37 -6.69
C LEU A 261 -19.45 -0.76 -6.85
N ILE A 262 -19.78 -1.13 -8.09
CA ILE A 262 -20.64 -2.31 -8.36
C ILE A 262 -19.98 -3.58 -7.81
N THR A 263 -18.69 -3.77 -8.05
CA THR A 263 -17.93 -4.91 -7.51
C THR A 263 -17.95 -4.93 -6.00
N LEU A 264 -17.76 -3.80 -5.33
CA LEU A 264 -17.81 -3.71 -3.87
C LEU A 264 -19.20 -4.06 -3.32
N VAL A 265 -20.27 -3.63 -3.97
CA VAL A 265 -21.66 -4.00 -3.58
C VAL A 265 -21.87 -5.52 -3.69
N ILE A 266 -21.39 -6.13 -4.76
CA ILE A 266 -21.46 -7.60 -4.93
C ILE A 266 -20.63 -8.32 -3.86
N GLN A 267 -19.41 -7.87 -3.60
CA GLN A 267 -18.51 -8.42 -2.58
C GLN A 267 -19.12 -8.28 -1.18
N PHE A 268 -19.69 -7.11 -0.87
CA PHE A 268 -20.34 -6.87 0.41
C PHE A 268 -21.56 -7.79 0.60
N GLY A 269 -22.39 -7.94 -0.44
CA GLY A 269 -23.54 -8.84 -0.41
C GLY A 269 -23.13 -10.31 -0.19
N GLY A 270 -22.01 -10.76 -0.75
CA GLY A 270 -21.45 -12.10 -0.51
C GLY A 270 -20.93 -12.27 0.92
N VAL A 271 -20.29 -11.25 1.48
CA VAL A 271 -19.67 -11.33 2.82
C VAL A 271 -20.69 -11.17 3.96
N PHE A 272 -21.67 -10.29 3.80
CA PHE A 272 -22.67 -9.97 4.83
C PHE A 272 -24.08 -10.43 4.49
N GLY A 273 -24.26 -11.17 3.39
CA GLY A 273 -25.55 -11.71 2.96
C GLY A 273 -25.94 -12.97 3.75
N SER A 274 -27.13 -13.48 3.43
CA SER A 274 -27.78 -14.60 4.13
C SER A 274 -27.05 -15.96 4.10
N SER A 275 -25.93 -16.06 3.40
CA SER A 275 -25.11 -17.29 3.34
C SER A 275 -24.04 -17.37 4.44
N SER A 276 -23.73 -16.28 5.12
CA SER A 276 -22.84 -16.29 6.27
C SER A 276 -23.60 -16.75 7.51
N HIS A 277 -23.38 -17.96 7.93
CA HIS A 277 -23.79 -18.63 9.20
C HIS A 277 -25.13 -18.15 9.78
N ALA A 278 -26.20 -18.88 9.49
CA ALA A 278 -27.56 -18.59 9.95
C ALA A 278 -27.60 -18.45 11.49
N GLY A 279 -27.77 -17.23 11.99
CA GLY A 279 -27.95 -16.94 13.41
C GLY A 279 -27.04 -15.86 13.98
N GLU A 280 -26.05 -15.35 13.24
CA GLU A 280 -25.12 -14.33 13.72
C GLU A 280 -25.51 -12.92 13.29
N GLU A 281 -25.34 -11.94 14.20
CA GLU A 281 -25.45 -10.52 13.85
C GLU A 281 -24.21 -10.09 13.03
N GLY A 282 -24.24 -10.33 11.73
CA GLY A 282 -23.25 -9.78 10.80
C GLY A 282 -23.44 -8.28 10.60
N GLY A 283 -22.42 -7.60 10.07
CA GLY A 283 -22.48 -6.21 9.63
C GLY A 283 -21.40 -5.33 10.21
N ILE A 284 -21.50 -4.01 9.92
CA ILE A 284 -20.55 -3.01 10.38
C ILE A 284 -21.14 -2.27 11.60
N GLY A 285 -20.30 -2.10 12.63
CA GLY A 285 -20.59 -1.31 13.81
C GLY A 285 -19.77 -0.02 13.86
N PHE A 286 -20.24 0.96 14.63
CA PHE A 286 -19.50 2.18 14.92
C PHE A 286 -19.03 2.17 16.38
N GLY A 287 -17.74 2.50 16.62
CA GLY A 287 -17.20 2.57 17.98
C GLY A 287 -15.74 3.03 17.97
N ILE A 288 -15.48 4.17 18.64
CA ILE A 288 -14.15 4.80 18.66
C ILE A 288 -13.13 3.86 19.30
N GLY A 289 -12.09 3.50 18.52
CA GLY A 289 -10.97 2.67 18.96
C GLY A 289 -11.33 1.22 19.33
N LYS A 290 -12.58 0.79 19.11
CA LYS A 290 -13.04 -0.52 19.57
C LYS A 290 -12.31 -1.67 18.92
N ALA A 291 -12.11 -1.61 17.59
CA ALA A 291 -11.32 -2.60 16.86
C ALA A 291 -9.83 -2.51 17.21
N TRP A 292 -9.33 -1.29 17.37
CA TRP A 292 -7.91 -1.06 17.70
C TRP A 292 -7.50 -1.59 19.06
N ALA A 293 -8.40 -1.51 20.05
CA ALA A 293 -8.15 -2.00 21.41
C ALA A 293 -7.86 -3.51 21.50
N VAL A 294 -8.17 -4.28 20.45
CA VAL A 294 -7.75 -5.69 20.34
C VAL A 294 -6.22 -5.81 20.26
N TYR A 295 -5.56 -4.81 19.69
CA TYR A 295 -4.12 -4.85 19.40
C TYR A 295 -3.27 -4.01 20.33
N THR A 296 -3.77 -2.90 20.85
CA THR A 296 -3.03 -2.02 21.76
C THR A 296 -3.96 -1.23 22.67
N ASP A 297 -3.50 -0.98 23.90
CA ASP A 297 -4.16 -0.09 24.85
C ASP A 297 -3.80 1.39 24.61
N ASN A 298 -2.78 1.67 23.77
CA ASN A 298 -2.30 3.02 23.48
C ASN A 298 -2.24 3.30 21.98
N ILE A 299 -3.41 3.60 21.40
CA ILE A 299 -3.59 3.87 19.98
C ILE A 299 -2.69 5.02 19.50
N LEU A 300 -2.65 6.13 20.25
CA LEU A 300 -1.87 7.32 19.86
C LEU A 300 -0.39 6.98 19.70
N PHE A 301 0.17 6.27 20.67
CA PHE A 301 1.57 5.91 20.61
C PHE A 301 1.88 4.91 19.49
N ALA A 302 1.01 3.94 19.26
CA ALA A 302 1.12 3.01 18.14
C ALA A 302 1.11 3.73 16.78
N VAL A 303 0.22 4.73 16.62
CA VAL A 303 0.18 5.57 15.39
C VAL A 303 1.47 6.38 15.23
N ILE A 304 2.00 6.96 16.30
CA ILE A 304 3.27 7.69 16.27
C ILE A 304 4.41 6.77 15.84
N LEU A 305 4.54 5.59 16.44
CA LEU A 305 5.59 4.62 16.09
C LEU A 305 5.47 4.13 14.64
N ALA A 306 4.25 3.92 14.16
CA ALA A 306 4.02 3.49 12.79
C ALA A 306 4.35 4.57 11.75
N ASN A 307 4.19 5.85 12.12
CA ASN A 307 4.28 6.98 11.20
C ASN A 307 5.36 8.01 11.58
N ALA A 308 6.35 7.66 12.39
CA ALA A 308 7.34 8.61 12.88
C ALA A 308 8.08 9.33 11.75
N PHE A 309 8.57 8.60 10.73
CA PHE A 309 9.22 9.21 9.57
C PHE A 309 8.24 10.05 8.73
N PRO A 310 7.13 9.48 8.18
CA PRO A 310 6.24 10.30 7.35
C PRO A 310 5.63 11.47 8.13
N GLY A 311 5.34 11.30 9.43
CA GLY A 311 4.86 12.37 10.30
C GLY A 311 5.88 13.50 10.46
N LEU A 312 7.15 13.16 10.68
CA LEU A 312 8.25 14.14 10.74
C LEU A 312 8.37 14.91 9.42
N VAL A 313 8.35 14.20 8.29
CA VAL A 313 8.40 14.85 6.96
C VAL A 313 7.19 15.76 6.76
N MET A 314 6.00 15.33 7.15
CA MET A 314 4.77 16.11 7.06
C MET A 314 4.87 17.41 7.85
N LEU A 315 5.29 17.35 9.12
CA LEU A 315 5.42 18.52 9.98
C LEU A 315 6.43 19.54 9.42
N LEU A 316 7.56 19.07 8.89
CA LEU A 316 8.61 19.92 8.35
C LEU A 316 8.30 20.46 6.94
N ASN A 317 7.34 19.87 6.23
CA ASN A 317 7.01 20.19 4.85
C ASN A 317 5.51 20.46 4.63
N PHE A 318 4.77 20.84 5.67
CA PHE A 318 3.32 21.03 5.60
C PHE A 318 2.87 21.95 4.45
N LYS A 319 3.65 22.98 4.14
CA LYS A 319 3.36 23.89 3.02
C LYS A 319 3.35 23.19 1.64
N ARG A 320 4.02 22.04 1.53
CA ARG A 320 4.10 21.26 0.28
C ARG A 320 2.80 20.54 -0.09
N PHE A 321 1.84 20.42 0.84
CA PHE A 321 0.51 19.90 0.51
C PHE A 321 -0.19 20.64 -0.63
N LYS A 322 0.12 21.93 -0.81
CA LYS A 322 -0.47 22.75 -1.88
C LYS A 322 0.09 22.43 -3.26
N ASP A 323 1.36 22.04 -3.31
CA ASP A 323 2.14 21.98 -4.55
C ASP A 323 2.57 20.56 -4.93
N HIS A 324 2.27 19.55 -4.10
CA HIS A 324 2.72 18.18 -4.31
C HIS A 324 1.58 17.19 -4.12
N GLU A 325 0.89 16.87 -5.22
CA GLU A 325 -0.34 16.08 -5.24
C GLU A 325 -0.17 14.68 -4.63
N VAL A 326 0.92 13.97 -5.00
CA VAL A 326 1.22 12.63 -4.46
C VAL A 326 1.39 12.68 -2.93
N PHE A 327 2.08 13.70 -2.41
CA PHE A 327 2.28 13.86 -0.98
C PHE A 327 0.96 14.16 -0.25
N ARG A 328 0.13 15.06 -0.81
CA ARG A 328 -1.19 15.39 -0.25
C ARG A 328 -2.11 14.16 -0.26
N LEU A 329 -2.25 13.51 -1.42
CA LEU A 329 -3.12 12.35 -1.58
C LEU A 329 -2.69 11.20 -0.65
N SER A 330 -1.39 10.98 -0.43
CA SER A 330 -0.92 9.96 0.49
C SER A 330 -1.44 10.15 1.91
N TRP A 331 -1.50 11.40 2.37
CA TRP A 331 -2.06 11.72 3.69
C TRP A 331 -3.60 11.71 3.71
N GLU A 332 -4.27 12.10 2.62
CA GLU A 332 -5.73 11.98 2.51
C GLU A 332 -6.16 10.49 2.61
N VAL A 333 -5.46 9.61 1.90
CA VAL A 333 -5.67 8.16 1.94
C VAL A 333 -5.33 7.57 3.32
N MET A 334 -4.21 8.02 3.93
CA MET A 334 -3.84 7.62 5.28
C MET A 334 -4.89 8.02 6.32
N MET A 335 -5.40 9.25 6.25
CA MET A 335 -6.45 9.72 7.16
C MET A 335 -7.76 8.97 6.97
N ALA A 336 -8.13 8.62 5.73
CA ALA A 336 -9.29 7.78 5.47
C ALA A 336 -9.14 6.41 6.16
N GLY A 337 -8.01 5.71 5.93
CA GLY A 337 -7.74 4.41 6.56
C GLY A 337 -7.64 4.48 8.09
N PHE A 338 -7.05 5.55 8.63
CA PHE A 338 -7.01 5.78 10.06
C PHE A 338 -8.41 5.96 10.65
N LEU A 339 -9.26 6.78 10.02
CA LEU A 339 -10.62 7.02 10.49
C LEU A 339 -11.51 5.78 10.35
N GLU A 340 -11.39 5.03 9.24
CA GLU A 340 -12.11 3.78 9.08
C GLU A 340 -11.73 2.79 10.19
N PHE A 341 -10.47 2.58 10.48
CA PHE A 341 -10.02 1.67 11.53
C PHE A 341 -10.32 2.18 12.94
N LEU A 342 -10.31 3.52 13.16
CA LEU A 342 -10.64 4.12 14.45
C LEU A 342 -12.14 4.03 14.77
N LEU A 343 -13.01 4.17 13.77
CA LEU A 343 -14.44 4.37 13.96
C LEU A 343 -15.29 3.13 13.66
N LEU A 344 -14.80 2.24 12.78
CA LEU A 344 -15.56 1.10 12.29
C LEU A 344 -15.03 -0.22 12.84
N TYR A 345 -15.94 -1.17 13.03
CA TYR A 345 -15.61 -2.56 13.37
C TYR A 345 -16.64 -3.50 12.74
N GLU A 346 -16.24 -4.73 12.49
CA GLU A 346 -17.17 -5.79 12.09
C GLU A 346 -17.85 -6.37 13.31
N LYS A 347 -19.15 -6.69 13.20
CA LYS A 347 -19.92 -7.31 14.27
C LYS A 347 -19.77 -8.84 14.26
N GLY A 348 -20.13 -9.48 15.38
CA GLY A 348 -20.11 -10.93 15.52
C GLY A 348 -18.72 -11.52 15.56
N GLU A 349 -18.56 -12.73 15.06
CA GLU A 349 -17.27 -13.45 15.01
C GLU A 349 -16.21 -12.73 14.18
N ARG A 350 -16.63 -11.95 13.17
CA ARG A 350 -15.73 -11.17 12.31
C ARG A 350 -15.03 -10.00 13.02
N PHE A 351 -15.41 -9.69 14.25
CA PHE A 351 -14.80 -8.62 15.04
C PHE A 351 -13.28 -8.77 15.18
N VAL A 352 -12.80 -10.01 15.33
CA VAL A 352 -11.37 -10.31 15.48
C VAL A 352 -10.60 -10.30 14.15
N HIS A 353 -11.29 -10.32 13.00
CA HIS A 353 -10.64 -10.30 11.66
C HIS A 353 -10.10 -8.93 11.29
N ASN A 354 -10.66 -7.87 11.86
CA ASN A 354 -10.14 -6.49 11.76
C ASN A 354 -9.88 -5.99 10.35
N ASN A 355 -10.81 -6.24 9.43
CA ASN A 355 -10.61 -5.95 8.01
C ASN A 355 -10.37 -4.45 7.70
N PHE A 356 -10.82 -3.53 8.57
CA PHE A 356 -10.55 -2.09 8.44
C PHE A 356 -9.08 -1.72 8.70
N ALA A 357 -8.32 -2.54 9.44
CA ALA A 357 -6.89 -2.33 9.64
C ALA A 357 -6.09 -2.41 8.32
N TRP A 358 -6.53 -3.22 7.36
CA TRP A 358 -5.87 -3.34 6.06
C TRP A 358 -5.85 -2.03 5.27
N GLY A 359 -6.92 -1.23 5.35
CA GLY A 359 -6.96 0.11 4.79
C GLY A 359 -5.92 1.03 5.44
N TYR A 360 -5.84 1.04 6.75
CA TYR A 360 -4.85 1.82 7.49
C TYR A 360 -3.40 1.44 7.11
N MET A 361 -3.09 0.15 6.99
CA MET A 361 -1.76 -0.30 6.55
C MET A 361 -1.41 0.16 5.12
N TYR A 362 -2.37 0.19 4.18
CA TYR A 362 -2.18 0.84 2.89
C TYR A 362 -1.90 2.34 3.04
N GLY A 363 -2.64 3.02 3.92
CA GLY A 363 -2.39 4.42 4.24
C GLY A 363 -0.96 4.66 4.71
N ILE A 364 -0.45 3.85 5.66
CA ILE A 364 0.95 3.88 6.10
C ILE A 364 1.90 3.70 4.90
N PHE A 365 1.67 2.71 4.05
CA PHE A 365 2.50 2.46 2.88
C PHE A 365 2.60 3.68 1.97
N PHE A 366 1.48 4.34 1.66
CA PHE A 366 1.48 5.51 0.78
C PHE A 366 2.09 6.76 1.40
N VAL A 367 1.96 7.00 2.72
CA VAL A 367 2.64 8.14 3.36
C VAL A 367 4.15 7.93 3.43
N PHE A 368 4.65 6.69 3.50
CA PHE A 368 6.07 6.42 3.33
C PHE A 368 6.56 6.77 1.93
N ILE A 369 5.81 6.44 0.88
CA ILE A 369 6.14 6.83 -0.50
C ILE A 369 6.15 8.36 -0.65
N GLY A 370 5.07 9.02 -0.25
CA GLY A 370 4.94 10.47 -0.35
C GLY A 370 6.02 11.19 0.45
N GLY A 371 6.29 10.75 1.68
CA GLY A 371 7.35 11.29 2.54
C GLY A 371 8.74 11.10 1.94
N LEU A 372 9.04 9.91 1.41
CA LEU A 372 10.32 9.61 0.77
C LEU A 372 10.55 10.48 -0.48
N MET A 373 9.52 10.69 -1.31
CA MET A 373 9.62 11.55 -2.47
C MET A 373 9.97 13.00 -2.08
N ILE A 374 9.33 13.53 -1.04
CA ILE A 374 9.66 14.87 -0.50
C ILE A 374 11.08 14.92 0.07
N LEU A 375 11.50 13.90 0.82
CA LEU A 375 12.84 13.83 1.40
C LEU A 375 13.92 13.80 0.32
N VAL A 376 13.75 12.96 -0.71
CA VAL A 376 14.67 12.90 -1.87
C VAL A 376 14.74 14.24 -2.58
N GLU A 377 13.58 14.88 -2.86
CA GLU A 377 13.54 16.20 -3.49
C GLU A 377 14.27 17.25 -2.67
N ASN A 378 14.03 17.32 -1.36
CA ASN A 378 14.68 18.29 -0.48
C ASN A 378 16.19 18.06 -0.40
N THR A 379 16.62 16.79 -0.41
CA THR A 379 18.05 16.43 -0.40
C THR A 379 18.75 16.85 -1.70
N VAL A 380 18.17 16.51 -2.86
CA VAL A 380 18.74 16.86 -4.16
C VAL A 380 18.77 18.38 -4.39
N LYS A 381 17.70 19.07 -4.01
CA LYS A 381 17.56 20.53 -4.20
C LYS A 381 18.14 21.37 -3.05
N LYS A 382 18.69 20.73 -2.01
CA LYS A 382 19.19 21.40 -0.79
C LYS A 382 18.18 22.40 -0.21
N LYS A 383 16.92 22.00 -0.13
CA LYS A 383 15.83 22.86 0.33
C LYS A 383 15.76 23.06 1.83
N GLN A 384 16.48 22.26 2.59
CA GLN A 384 16.52 22.27 4.06
C GLN A 384 17.96 22.21 4.54
N HIS A 385 18.18 22.63 5.79
CA HIS A 385 19.48 22.51 6.45
C HIS A 385 19.90 21.04 6.57
N ASP A 386 21.18 20.74 6.39
CA ASP A 386 21.71 19.37 6.34
C ASP A 386 21.37 18.54 7.60
N LEU A 387 21.37 19.15 8.77
CA LEU A 387 21.00 18.50 10.01
C LEU A 387 19.54 18.05 10.02
N VAL A 388 18.63 18.89 9.48
CA VAL A 388 17.20 18.59 9.37
C VAL A 388 16.95 17.43 8.39
N LEU A 389 17.69 17.43 7.27
CA LEU A 389 17.68 16.31 6.32
C LEU A 389 18.22 15.03 6.96
N ALA A 390 19.33 15.13 7.71
CA ALA A 390 19.91 13.99 8.39
C ALA A 390 18.93 13.33 9.37
N PHE A 391 18.20 14.11 10.18
CA PHE A 391 17.17 13.56 11.08
C PHE A 391 16.07 12.81 10.34
N GLN A 392 15.61 13.34 9.20
CA GLN A 392 14.59 12.67 8.39
C GLN A 392 15.12 11.35 7.79
N TRP A 393 16.38 11.33 7.31
CA TRP A 393 17.04 10.13 6.81
C TRP A 393 17.24 9.08 7.92
N VAL A 394 17.67 9.50 9.10
CA VAL A 394 17.83 8.61 10.27
C VAL A 394 16.48 7.97 10.62
N ALA A 395 15.40 8.76 10.68
CA ALA A 395 14.08 8.23 10.95
C ALA A 395 13.65 7.20 9.89
N TYR A 396 13.87 7.49 8.59
CA TYR A 396 13.56 6.56 7.50
C TYR A 396 14.35 5.26 7.60
N ILE A 397 15.67 5.36 7.80
CA ILE A 397 16.57 4.20 7.92
C ILE A 397 16.17 3.34 9.12
N TRP A 398 15.76 3.96 10.23
CA TRP A 398 15.31 3.22 11.40
C TRP A 398 14.05 2.39 11.12
N HIS A 399 13.09 2.93 10.37
CA HIS A 399 11.94 2.16 9.90
C HIS A 399 12.34 0.97 9.00
N ILE A 400 13.37 1.14 8.16
CA ILE A 400 13.91 0.02 7.35
C ILE A 400 14.54 -1.04 8.26
N ILE A 401 15.34 -0.65 9.25
CA ILE A 401 15.96 -1.60 10.19
C ILE A 401 14.88 -2.42 10.91
N CYS A 402 13.84 -1.76 11.42
CA CYS A 402 12.72 -2.44 12.06
C CYS A 402 11.96 -3.36 11.08
N GLY A 403 11.76 -2.92 9.84
CA GLY A 403 11.07 -3.70 8.83
C GLY A 403 11.87 -4.91 8.33
N VAL A 404 13.18 -4.76 8.18
CA VAL A 404 14.08 -5.90 7.90
C VAL A 404 14.06 -6.89 9.05
N ALA A 405 14.09 -6.42 10.31
CA ALA A 405 13.99 -7.29 11.47
C ALA A 405 12.67 -8.07 11.48
N PHE A 406 11.54 -7.40 11.20
CA PHE A 406 10.23 -8.02 11.07
C PHE A 406 10.19 -9.04 9.92
N PHE A 407 10.69 -8.68 8.74
CA PHE A 407 10.80 -9.60 7.61
C PHE A 407 11.62 -10.84 7.96
N MET A 408 12.81 -10.66 8.58
CA MET A 408 13.70 -11.76 8.94
C MET A 408 13.12 -12.67 10.02
N MET A 409 12.29 -12.12 10.92
CA MET A 409 11.56 -12.93 11.89
C MET A 409 10.62 -13.90 11.18
N LEU A 410 9.76 -13.43 10.26
CA LEU A 410 8.85 -14.28 9.50
C LEU A 410 9.60 -15.21 8.54
N TYR A 411 10.66 -14.73 7.90
CA TYR A 411 11.50 -15.50 6.99
C TYR A 411 12.17 -16.70 7.64
N LYS A 412 12.45 -16.62 8.94
CA LYS A 412 13.02 -17.70 9.78
C LYS A 412 11.98 -18.61 10.43
N GLY A 413 10.73 -18.49 10.07
CA GLY A 413 9.65 -19.30 10.62
C GLY A 413 9.00 -18.73 11.87
N GLY A 414 9.24 -17.46 12.22
CA GLY A 414 8.55 -16.81 13.31
C GLY A 414 7.10 -16.45 12.98
N TYR A 415 6.39 -16.00 14.01
CA TYR A 415 5.00 -15.60 13.94
C TYR A 415 4.85 -14.07 14.02
N PHE A 416 3.76 -13.52 13.48
CA PHE A 416 3.55 -12.07 13.40
C PHE A 416 2.90 -11.45 14.65
N TYR A 417 2.49 -12.24 15.62
CA TYR A 417 2.12 -11.77 16.95
C TYR A 417 3.37 -11.63 17.83
N VAL A 418 3.39 -10.59 18.67
CA VAL A 418 4.48 -10.31 19.63
C VAL A 418 3.91 -10.27 21.04
#